data_e06e9225f77e1fea79e547a9db862234
#
_entry.id   e06e9225f77e1fea79e547a9db862234
#
_cell.length_a   1.000
_cell.length_b   1.000
_cell.length_c   1.000
_cell.angle_alpha   90.00
_cell.angle_beta   90.00
_cell.angle_gamma   90.00
#
_symmetry.space_group_name_H-M   'P 1'
#
loop_
_entity.id
_entity.type
_entity.pdbx_description
1 polymer ?
#
loop_
_entity_poly.entity_id
_entity_poly.type
_entity_poly.pdbx_seq_one_letter_code
_entity_poly.pdbx_strand_id
1 'polypeptide(L)'
;GFWVKRSLQVRLLMTGTAFLALLPALVFLAPDDSIRKLQPLDPELVVMEDTIRKATGFSPSLRYFIVEGSNQDDVLQKERSLISAVTAIEPDAILHSVSNYVRPRAEQLQSYSLYQKQILPRYQDYLSRAGFNQAYTDAKYSELQSEAFRPLLLDDWINSQSSNNWRFL
;
A
#
# COMPACT_ATOMS: atom_id res chain seq x y z
N GLY A 1 18.65 34.13 -50.58
CA GLY A 1 18.11 33.26 -51.55
C GLY A 1 18.83 31.98 -51.91
N PHE A 2 19.59 31.32 -50.98
CA PHE A 2 20.34 30.07 -51.24
C PHE A 2 19.41 28.89 -51.61
N TRP A 3 18.21 28.83 -51.08
CA TRP A 3 17.24 27.76 -51.26
C TRP A 3 16.49 27.79 -52.60
N VAL A 4 16.37 28.97 -53.25
CA VAL A 4 15.53 29.14 -54.45
C VAL A 4 16.20 28.62 -55.73
N LYS A 5 17.52 28.52 -55.77
CA LYS A 5 18.31 28.13 -56.93
C LYS A 5 18.60 26.63 -57.08
N ARG A 6 18.25 25.79 -56.08
CA ARG A 6 18.49 24.34 -56.16
C ARG A 6 17.33 23.57 -56.75
N SER A 7 17.63 22.48 -57.48
CA SER A 7 16.63 21.61 -58.08
C SER A 7 15.70 21.03 -57.01
N LEU A 8 14.46 20.74 -57.33
CA LEU A 8 13.43 20.22 -56.44
C LEU A 8 13.90 18.95 -55.70
N GLN A 9 14.65 18.10 -56.40
CA GLN A 9 15.21 16.84 -55.85
C GLN A 9 16.18 17.09 -54.72
N VAL A 10 17.07 18.09 -54.82
CA VAL A 10 18.03 18.43 -53.76
C VAL A 10 17.34 19.02 -52.54
N ARG A 11 16.24 19.77 -52.75
CA ARG A 11 15.44 20.31 -51.59
C ARG A 11 14.73 19.19 -50.85
N LEU A 12 14.10 18.25 -51.59
CA LEU A 12 13.45 17.09 -50.99
C LEU A 12 14.44 16.21 -50.19
N LEU A 13 15.64 16.01 -50.75
CA LEU A 13 16.66 15.21 -50.10
C LEU A 13 17.18 15.88 -48.84
N MET A 14 17.41 17.19 -48.84
CA MET A 14 17.86 17.94 -47.63
C MET A 14 16.77 18.01 -46.58
N THR A 15 15.49 18.19 -46.95
CA THR A 15 14.40 18.18 -45.95
C THR A 15 14.18 16.78 -45.38
N GLY A 16 14.27 15.73 -46.19
CA GLY A 16 14.17 14.35 -45.72
C GLY A 16 15.30 13.97 -44.76
N THR A 17 16.54 14.38 -45.07
CA THR A 17 17.69 14.12 -44.18
C THR A 17 17.58 14.90 -42.88
N ALA A 18 17.12 16.15 -42.89
CA ALA A 18 16.88 16.94 -41.72
C ALA A 18 15.77 16.34 -40.84
N PHE A 19 14.69 15.84 -41.43
CA PHE A 19 13.60 15.16 -40.74
C PHE A 19 14.08 13.84 -40.12
N LEU A 20 14.87 13.07 -40.86
CA LEU A 20 15.42 11.80 -40.35
C LEU A 20 16.39 12.01 -39.17
N ALA A 21 17.16 13.11 -39.18
CA ALA A 21 18.05 13.48 -38.11
C ALA A 21 17.33 13.98 -36.83
N LEU A 22 16.07 14.43 -36.97
CA LEU A 22 15.23 14.84 -35.82
C LEU A 22 14.54 13.66 -35.15
N LEU A 23 14.36 12.51 -35.80
CA LEU A 23 13.71 11.34 -35.22
C LEU A 23 14.38 10.82 -33.95
N PRO A 24 15.71 10.71 -33.87
CA PRO A 24 16.38 10.34 -32.60
C PRO A 24 16.12 11.34 -31.47
N ALA A 25 16.05 12.63 -31.77
CA ALA A 25 15.76 13.66 -30.77
C ALA A 25 14.37 13.50 -30.14
N LEU A 26 13.37 13.04 -30.91
CA LEU A 26 12.02 12.76 -30.40
C LEU A 26 11.99 11.58 -29.40
N VAL A 27 12.85 10.59 -29.60
CA VAL A 27 12.95 9.44 -28.69
C VAL A 27 13.59 9.84 -27.35
N PHE A 28 14.47 10.83 -27.35
CA PHE A 28 15.11 11.36 -26.14
C PHE A 28 14.33 12.50 -25.46
N LEU A 29 13.26 12.98 -26.06
CA LEU A 29 12.33 13.94 -25.47
C LEU A 29 11.33 13.20 -24.57
N ALA A 30 11.81 12.57 -23.50
CA ALA A 30 10.95 12.13 -22.41
C ALA A 30 10.62 13.35 -21.54
N PRO A 31 9.35 13.78 -21.43
CA PRO A 31 8.99 14.84 -20.51
C PRO A 31 9.31 14.35 -19.09
N ASP A 32 10.22 15.04 -18.43
CA ASP A 32 10.56 14.78 -17.04
C ASP A 32 9.74 15.75 -16.17
N ASP A 33 8.56 15.33 -15.77
CA ASP A 33 7.64 16.09 -14.93
C ASP A 33 8.05 16.09 -13.44
N SER A 34 9.30 15.71 -13.14
CA SER A 34 9.78 15.67 -11.76
C SER A 34 9.94 17.09 -11.22
N ILE A 35 8.98 17.54 -10.44
CA ILE A 35 9.00 18.83 -9.70
C ILE A 35 10.27 18.95 -8.85
N ARG A 36 10.85 17.83 -8.41
CA ARG A 36 12.10 17.80 -7.62
C ARG A 36 13.31 18.36 -8.39
N LYS A 37 13.34 18.28 -9.72
CA LYS A 37 14.41 18.87 -10.53
C LYS A 37 14.25 20.38 -10.71
N LEU A 38 13.07 20.91 -10.50
CA LEU A 38 12.78 22.35 -10.58
C LEU A 38 13.09 23.09 -9.29
N GLN A 39 13.20 22.38 -8.16
CA GLN A 39 13.62 22.95 -6.89
C GLN A 39 15.01 22.41 -6.53
N PRO A 40 16.06 23.22 -6.60
CA PRO A 40 17.37 22.86 -6.07
C PRO A 40 17.23 22.72 -4.55
N LEU A 41 17.12 21.47 -4.08
CA LEU A 41 17.18 21.15 -2.66
C LEU A 41 18.61 21.41 -2.16
N ASP A 42 18.73 22.12 -1.05
CA ASP A 42 20.00 22.29 -0.36
C ASP A 42 20.57 20.88 -0.05
N PRO A 43 21.83 20.59 -0.46
CA PRO A 43 22.45 19.30 -0.20
C PRO A 43 22.44 18.89 1.28
N GLU A 44 22.51 19.85 2.19
CA GLU A 44 22.45 19.61 3.64
C GLU A 44 21.07 19.10 4.06
N LEU A 45 20.01 19.66 3.50
CA LEU A 45 18.63 19.20 3.76
C LEU A 45 18.41 17.77 3.24
N VAL A 46 18.98 17.41 2.10
CA VAL A 46 18.89 16.03 1.56
C VAL A 46 19.56 15.03 2.49
N VAL A 47 20.74 15.36 3.04
CA VAL A 47 21.45 14.50 3.99
C VAL A 47 20.68 14.40 5.31
N MET A 48 20.10 15.50 5.81
CA MET A 48 19.24 15.49 6.99
C MET A 48 18.00 14.62 6.79
N GLU A 49 17.31 14.77 5.66
CA GLU A 49 16.16 13.96 5.29
C GLU A 49 16.51 12.46 5.28
N ASP A 50 17.63 12.09 4.66
CA ASP A 50 18.08 10.69 4.61
C ASP A 50 18.40 10.14 6.01
N THR A 51 18.98 10.96 6.87
CA THR A 51 19.29 10.59 8.25
C THR A 51 18.01 10.36 9.07
N ILE A 52 17.03 11.26 8.95
CA ILE A 52 15.72 11.13 9.62
C ILE A 52 15.00 9.89 9.10
N ARG A 53 14.98 9.68 7.79
CA ARG A 53 14.35 8.51 7.18
C ARG A 53 14.95 7.20 7.68
N LYS A 54 16.29 7.10 7.77
CA LYS A 54 16.97 5.91 8.30
C LYS A 54 16.68 5.67 9.78
N ALA A 55 16.58 6.75 10.56
CA ALA A 55 16.34 6.67 12.00
C ALA A 55 14.87 6.36 12.33
N THR A 56 13.93 6.87 11.56
CA THR A 56 12.49 6.78 11.86
C THR A 56 11.73 5.78 10.98
N GLY A 57 12.32 5.33 9.87
CA GLY A 57 11.62 4.58 8.82
C GLY A 57 10.59 5.42 8.04
N PHE A 58 10.46 6.70 8.37
CA PHE A 58 9.50 7.60 7.76
C PHE A 58 10.10 8.28 6.53
N SER A 59 9.47 8.13 5.37
CA SER A 59 9.87 8.83 4.14
C SER A 59 8.89 9.98 3.88
N PRO A 60 9.37 11.24 3.83
CA PRO A 60 8.51 12.39 3.51
C PRO A 60 8.02 12.39 2.05
N SER A 61 8.63 11.58 1.19
CA SER A 61 8.11 11.36 -0.16
C SER A 61 7.06 10.26 -0.17
N LEU A 62 5.92 10.52 0.44
CA LEU A 62 4.80 9.61 0.44
C LEU A 62 4.28 9.47 -1.00
N ARG A 63 4.30 8.25 -1.49
CA ARG A 63 3.56 7.86 -2.69
C ARG A 63 2.23 7.30 -2.21
N TYR A 64 1.15 7.79 -2.78
CA TYR A 64 -0.18 7.34 -2.43
C TYR A 64 -0.74 6.46 -3.54
N PHE A 65 -1.38 5.39 -3.15
CA PHE A 65 -2.24 4.62 -4.03
C PHE A 65 -3.68 4.88 -3.61
N ILE A 66 -4.52 5.21 -4.56
CA ILE A 66 -5.96 5.35 -4.33
C ILE A 66 -6.60 4.03 -4.75
N VAL A 67 -7.28 3.39 -3.79
CA VAL A 67 -7.98 2.12 -4.03
C VAL A 67 -9.48 2.39 -3.98
N GLU A 68 -10.16 2.07 -5.07
CA GLU A 68 -11.61 2.24 -5.18
C GLU A 68 -12.30 0.86 -5.22
N GLY A 69 -13.44 0.77 -4.56
CA GLY A 69 -14.24 -0.46 -4.51
C GLY A 69 -15.74 -0.19 -4.47
N SER A 70 -16.52 -1.23 -4.75
CA SER A 70 -17.97 -1.18 -4.74
C SER A 70 -18.56 -1.10 -3.32
N ASN A 71 -17.81 -1.56 -2.33
CA ASN A 71 -18.14 -1.53 -0.91
C ASN A 71 -16.85 -1.61 -0.08
N GLN A 72 -16.96 -1.43 1.24
CA GLN A 72 -15.81 -1.43 2.16
C GLN A 72 -14.97 -2.71 2.10
N ASP A 73 -15.61 -3.88 2.01
CA ASP A 73 -14.89 -5.15 1.96
C ASP A 73 -14.11 -5.32 0.64
N ASP A 74 -14.69 -4.88 -0.48
CA ASP A 74 -14.02 -4.87 -1.79
C ASP A 74 -12.79 -3.94 -1.79
N VAL A 75 -12.88 -2.77 -1.17
CA VAL A 75 -11.73 -1.86 -0.97
C VAL A 75 -10.62 -2.56 -0.18
N LEU A 76 -10.95 -3.17 0.96
CA LEU A 76 -9.97 -3.86 1.80
C LEU A 76 -9.31 -5.04 1.07
N GLN A 77 -10.07 -5.80 0.27
CA GLN A 77 -9.53 -6.91 -0.53
C GLN A 77 -8.58 -6.41 -1.62
N LYS A 78 -8.94 -5.35 -2.34
CA LYS A 78 -8.10 -4.75 -3.38
C LYS A 78 -6.83 -4.15 -2.78
N GLU A 79 -6.94 -3.48 -1.64
CA GLU A 79 -5.80 -2.94 -0.91
C GLU A 79 -4.83 -4.06 -0.47
N ARG A 80 -5.34 -5.18 0.05
CA ARG A 80 -4.52 -6.36 0.38
C ARG A 80 -3.81 -6.92 -0.85
N SER A 81 -4.50 -7.01 -1.97
CA SER A 81 -3.91 -7.47 -3.23
C SER A 81 -2.81 -6.52 -3.72
N LEU A 82 -3.04 -5.21 -3.62
CA LEU A 82 -2.04 -4.18 -3.96
C LEU A 82 -0.80 -4.29 -3.06
N ILE A 83 -0.97 -4.40 -1.75
CA ILE A 83 0.14 -4.58 -0.80
C ILE A 83 0.96 -5.81 -1.19
N SER A 84 0.29 -6.93 -1.45
CA SER A 84 0.97 -8.17 -1.85
C SER A 84 1.77 -8.00 -3.14
N ALA A 85 1.22 -7.29 -4.13
CA ALA A 85 1.88 -7.01 -5.40
C ALA A 85 3.11 -6.09 -5.22
N VAL A 86 2.97 -5.03 -4.41
CA VAL A 86 4.09 -4.09 -4.14
C VAL A 86 5.19 -4.79 -3.37
N THR A 87 4.85 -5.56 -2.32
CA THR A 87 5.83 -6.30 -1.52
C THR A 87 6.56 -7.37 -2.34
N ALA A 88 5.91 -7.95 -3.36
CA ALA A 88 6.56 -8.90 -4.28
C ALA A 88 7.62 -8.23 -5.16
N ILE A 89 7.44 -6.94 -5.50
CA ILE A 89 8.39 -6.16 -6.32
C ILE A 89 9.47 -5.55 -5.44
N GLU A 90 9.10 -5.01 -4.28
CA GLU A 90 9.97 -4.33 -3.34
C GLU A 90 9.70 -4.82 -1.91
N PRO A 91 10.40 -5.88 -1.47
CA PRO A 91 10.16 -6.51 -0.17
C PRO A 91 10.38 -5.57 1.03
N ASP A 92 11.25 -4.58 0.87
CA ASP A 92 11.60 -3.61 1.93
C ASP A 92 10.68 -2.37 1.95
N ALA A 93 9.65 -2.32 1.09
CA ALA A 93 8.71 -1.22 1.05
C ALA A 93 7.88 -1.15 2.35
N ILE A 94 7.92 -0.01 3.02
CA ILE A 94 7.05 0.26 4.16
C ILE A 94 5.71 0.79 3.65
N LEU A 95 4.66 -0.02 3.79
CA LEU A 95 3.32 0.29 3.34
C LEU A 95 2.40 0.53 4.54
N HIS A 96 1.87 1.74 4.61
CA HIS A 96 0.80 2.08 5.55
C HIS A 96 -0.55 1.87 4.87
N SER A 97 -1.39 1.06 5.46
CA SER A 97 -2.64 0.60 4.87
C SER A 97 -3.68 0.35 5.93
N VAL A 98 -4.92 0.69 5.64
CA VAL A 98 -6.04 0.44 6.53
C VAL A 98 -6.30 -1.05 6.69
N SER A 99 -6.07 -1.85 5.65
CA SER A 99 -6.24 -3.30 5.69
C SER A 99 -5.26 -4.03 6.63
N ASN A 100 -4.24 -3.33 7.14
CA ASN A 100 -3.40 -3.86 8.22
C ASN A 100 -4.13 -3.87 9.58
N TYR A 101 -5.12 -3.00 9.76
CA TYR A 101 -5.91 -2.86 11.00
C TYR A 101 -7.28 -3.53 10.89
N VAL A 102 -7.95 -3.35 9.75
CA VAL A 102 -9.25 -3.95 9.46
C VAL A 102 -9.10 -4.90 8.28
N ARG A 103 -9.09 -6.19 8.56
CA ARG A 103 -8.97 -7.21 7.50
C ARG A 103 -10.29 -7.39 6.74
N PRO A 104 -10.24 -7.85 5.47
CA PRO A 104 -11.43 -8.27 4.76
C PRO A 104 -12.25 -9.29 5.56
N ARG A 105 -13.57 -9.23 5.44
CA ARG A 105 -14.49 -10.09 6.20
C ARG A 105 -14.19 -11.59 6.06
N ALA A 106 -13.78 -12.02 4.87
CA ALA A 106 -13.42 -13.43 4.64
C ALA A 106 -12.22 -13.86 5.49
N GLU A 107 -11.17 -13.03 5.60
CA GLU A 107 -10.00 -13.29 6.44
C GLU A 107 -10.36 -13.27 7.94
N GLN A 108 -11.24 -12.37 8.36
CA GLN A 108 -11.73 -12.34 9.74
C GLN A 108 -12.51 -13.61 10.08
N LEU A 109 -13.37 -14.07 9.17
CA LEU A 109 -14.14 -15.32 9.34
C LEU A 109 -13.21 -16.54 9.39
N GLN A 110 -12.18 -16.57 8.54
CA GLN A 110 -11.17 -17.64 8.58
C GLN A 110 -10.42 -17.63 9.92
N SER A 111 -10.00 -16.48 10.41
CA SER A 111 -9.34 -16.33 11.71
C SER A 111 -10.24 -16.79 12.85
N TYR A 112 -11.52 -16.41 12.83
CA TYR A 112 -12.51 -16.86 13.79
C TYR A 112 -12.69 -18.38 13.76
N SER A 113 -12.76 -18.99 12.57
CA SER A 113 -12.87 -20.44 12.44
C SER A 113 -11.64 -21.19 12.98
N LEU A 114 -10.44 -20.63 12.79
CA LEU A 114 -9.21 -21.16 13.37
C LEU A 114 -9.21 -21.02 14.90
N TYR A 115 -9.65 -19.87 15.42
CA TYR A 115 -9.82 -19.66 16.85
C TYR A 115 -10.73 -20.73 17.47
N GLN A 116 -11.92 -20.93 16.90
CA GLN A 116 -12.89 -21.92 17.37
C GLN A 116 -12.34 -23.36 17.34
N LYS A 117 -11.62 -23.73 16.29
CA LYS A 117 -11.15 -25.10 16.09
C LYS A 117 -9.83 -25.43 16.80
N GLN A 118 -8.94 -24.44 16.93
CA GLN A 118 -7.58 -24.73 17.38
C GLN A 118 -7.21 -24.06 18.71
N ILE A 119 -7.72 -22.87 18.97
CA ILE A 119 -7.35 -22.09 20.16
C ILE A 119 -8.30 -22.37 21.31
N LEU A 120 -9.59 -22.31 21.06
CA LEU A 120 -10.61 -22.46 22.10
C LEU A 120 -10.51 -23.80 22.86
N PRO A 121 -10.32 -24.97 22.20
CA PRO A 121 -10.12 -26.22 22.92
C PRO A 121 -8.86 -26.25 23.82
N ARG A 122 -7.78 -25.64 23.33
CA ARG A 122 -6.54 -25.53 24.10
C ARG A 122 -6.66 -24.54 25.26
N TYR A 123 -7.49 -23.54 25.15
CA TYR A 123 -7.76 -22.57 26.20
C TYR A 123 -8.41 -23.22 27.43
N GLN A 124 -9.31 -24.17 27.23
CA GLN A 124 -9.90 -24.97 28.31
C GLN A 124 -8.83 -25.77 29.07
N ASP A 125 -7.94 -26.48 28.37
CA ASP A 125 -6.81 -27.21 28.96
C ASP A 125 -5.85 -26.25 29.71
N TYR A 126 -5.58 -25.07 29.12
CA TYR A 126 -4.75 -24.05 29.78
C TYR A 126 -5.37 -23.59 31.10
N LEU A 127 -6.64 -23.24 31.14
CA LEU A 127 -7.32 -22.81 32.37
C LEU A 127 -7.26 -23.89 33.46
N SER A 128 -7.48 -25.14 33.11
CA SER A 128 -7.38 -26.26 34.02
C SER A 128 -5.97 -26.42 34.62
N ARG A 129 -4.93 -26.30 33.78
CA ARG A 129 -3.53 -26.34 34.22
C ARG A 129 -3.11 -25.11 35.04
N ALA A 130 -3.73 -23.96 34.80
CA ALA A 130 -3.51 -22.73 35.56
C ALA A 130 -4.17 -22.76 36.98
N GLY A 131 -4.87 -23.84 37.29
CA GLY A 131 -5.47 -24.06 38.62
C GLY A 131 -6.87 -23.47 38.81
N PHE A 132 -7.53 -23.07 37.70
CA PHE A 132 -8.94 -22.68 37.77
C PHE A 132 -9.81 -23.91 38.02
N ASN A 133 -10.88 -23.74 38.82
CA ASN A 133 -11.79 -24.83 39.06
C ASN A 133 -12.58 -25.21 37.79
N GLN A 134 -13.03 -26.46 37.77
CA GLN A 134 -13.70 -27.03 36.57
C GLN A 134 -14.98 -26.25 36.21
N ALA A 135 -15.77 -25.88 37.20
CA ALA A 135 -17.02 -25.14 36.97
C ALA A 135 -16.80 -23.79 36.27
N TYR A 136 -15.76 -23.04 36.68
CA TYR A 136 -15.37 -21.80 36.02
C TYR A 136 -14.87 -22.05 34.59
N THR A 137 -14.03 -23.08 34.42
CA THR A 137 -13.46 -23.44 33.12
C THR A 137 -14.56 -23.80 32.11
N ASP A 138 -15.53 -24.62 32.51
CA ASP A 138 -16.64 -25.04 31.68
C ASP A 138 -17.59 -23.87 31.35
N ALA A 139 -17.90 -23.03 32.34
CA ALA A 139 -18.73 -21.86 32.12
C ALA A 139 -18.08 -20.89 31.13
N LYS A 140 -16.77 -20.61 31.29
CA LYS A 140 -16.03 -19.70 30.40
C LYS A 140 -15.86 -20.27 28.99
N TYR A 141 -15.64 -21.58 28.89
CA TYR A 141 -15.57 -22.25 27.58
C TYR A 141 -16.92 -22.16 26.84
N SER A 142 -18.04 -22.43 27.54
CA SER A 142 -19.38 -22.34 26.96
C SER A 142 -19.73 -20.92 26.51
N GLU A 143 -19.36 -19.91 27.31
CA GLU A 143 -19.50 -18.49 26.96
C GLU A 143 -18.78 -18.18 25.65
N LEU A 144 -17.48 -18.49 25.56
CA LEU A 144 -16.66 -18.22 24.38
C LEU A 144 -17.10 -19.05 23.15
N GLN A 145 -17.58 -20.27 23.35
CA GLN A 145 -18.10 -21.12 22.28
C GLN A 145 -19.41 -20.59 21.70
N SER A 146 -20.26 -20.00 22.54
CA SER A 146 -21.55 -19.43 22.12
C SER A 146 -21.43 -18.05 21.50
N GLU A 147 -20.28 -17.41 21.60
CA GLU A 147 -20.05 -16.08 21.03
C GLU A 147 -20.15 -16.12 19.50
N ALA A 148 -21.06 -15.35 18.95
CA ALA A 148 -21.24 -15.27 17.51
C ALA A 148 -20.14 -14.42 16.85
N PHE A 149 -19.77 -14.81 15.64
CA PHE A 149 -18.85 -14.02 14.83
C PHE A 149 -19.39 -12.60 14.59
N ARG A 150 -18.63 -11.61 15.00
CA ARG A 150 -18.89 -10.19 14.73
C ARG A 150 -17.71 -9.62 13.96
N PRO A 151 -17.86 -9.32 12.67
CA PRO A 151 -16.78 -8.70 11.91
C PRO A 151 -16.53 -7.27 12.41
N LEU A 152 -15.27 -6.87 12.50
CA LEU A 152 -14.89 -5.48 12.66
C LEU A 152 -15.11 -4.78 11.31
N LEU A 153 -15.99 -3.80 11.29
CA LEU A 153 -16.25 -3.00 10.09
C LEU A 153 -15.26 -1.84 10.01
N LEU A 154 -15.03 -1.37 8.80
CA LEU A 154 -14.16 -0.21 8.55
C LEU A 154 -14.70 1.04 9.26
N ASP A 155 -16.00 1.28 9.21
CA ASP A 155 -16.65 2.41 9.88
C ASP A 155 -16.49 2.34 11.41
N ASP A 156 -16.59 1.16 12.00
CA ASP A 156 -16.40 0.97 13.45
C ASP A 156 -14.98 1.34 13.85
N TRP A 157 -13.99 0.95 13.04
CA TRP A 157 -12.60 1.27 13.28
C TRP A 157 -12.32 2.77 13.09
N ILE A 158 -12.80 3.38 12.00
CA ILE A 158 -12.62 4.81 11.71
C ILE A 158 -13.20 5.68 12.83
N ASN A 159 -14.32 5.29 13.41
CA ASN A 159 -14.97 6.02 14.49
C ASN A 159 -14.42 5.70 15.89
N SER A 160 -13.49 4.75 16.00
CA SER A 160 -12.84 4.39 17.27
C SER A 160 -11.71 5.36 17.62
N GLN A 161 -11.32 5.39 18.89
CA GLN A 161 -10.13 6.12 19.34
C GLN A 161 -8.84 5.58 18.74
N SER A 162 -8.82 4.28 18.40
CA SER A 162 -7.64 3.60 17.84
C SER A 162 -7.25 4.14 16.46
N SER A 163 -8.20 4.71 15.71
CA SER A 163 -7.97 5.29 14.40
C SER A 163 -7.45 6.72 14.42
N ASN A 164 -7.47 7.41 15.56
CA ASN A 164 -7.16 8.85 15.62
C ASN A 164 -5.78 9.20 15.05
N ASN A 165 -4.79 8.34 15.26
CA ASN A 165 -3.43 8.55 14.75
C ASN A 165 -3.27 8.14 13.26
N TRP A 166 -4.32 7.59 12.64
CA TRP A 166 -4.29 7.03 11.28
C TRP A 166 -5.33 7.65 10.35
N ARG A 167 -6.02 8.70 10.79
CA ARG A 167 -7.09 9.37 9.99
C ARG A 167 -6.59 10.08 8.73
N PHE A 168 -5.29 10.12 8.52
CA PHE A 168 -4.68 10.65 7.31
C PHE A 168 -4.51 9.57 6.21
N LEU A 169 -4.77 8.33 6.49
CA LEU A 169 -4.80 7.25 5.52
C LEU A 169 -6.15 7.20 4.81
#